data_93f8233b4a4b2a66e35d126862491689
#
_entry.id   93f8233b4a4b2a66e35d126862491689
#
_cell.length_a   1.000
_cell.length_b   1.000
_cell.length_c   1.000
_cell.angle_alpha   90.00
_cell.angle_beta   90.00
_cell.angle_gamma   90.00
#
_symmetry.space_group_name_H-M   'P 1'
#
loop_
_entity.id
_entity.type
_entity.pdbx_description
1 polymer ?
#
loop_
_entity_poly.entity_id
_entity_poly.type
_entity_poly.pdbx_seq_one_letter_code
_entity_poly.pdbx_strand_id
1 'polypeptide(L)'
;MDNTDHPNLIAFLGGPPRVLASEHEVKQLRKALVRIPSQDYLKAKERGGVLYVEDYTDVDLLRAWARQMEHPAFEFLKSPFFVPVGNVASHAWDHYYRLRAAYPNLKGVLLLDQDATLNEGGDLLETQWKRREIENYLLVPDAMVRFCQSEITPPVDETSTDKQTLMLPGIIPNRDEILALLRKRMLEEEFANPYKDTPFLIGTKASEVILEPFFKDFYALVGQYNNMRKNSFYRLAAIMEKNEIHLEVVEKLDRVAQLLPEKSS
;
A
#
# COMPACT_ATOMS: atom_id res chain seq x y z
N MET A 1 57.38 -19.54 -4.09
CA MET A 1 56.37 -20.60 -3.88
C MET A 1 55.51 -20.13 -2.72
N ASP A 2 54.51 -19.28 -2.98
CA ASP A 2 53.55 -18.88 -1.98
C ASP A 2 52.23 -19.58 -2.26
N ASN A 3 52.06 -20.68 -1.53
CA ASN A 3 50.84 -21.46 -1.56
C ASN A 3 49.89 -20.88 -0.50
N THR A 4 49.23 -19.77 -0.83
CA THR A 4 48.13 -19.26 -0.02
C THR A 4 46.89 -20.09 -0.35
N ASP A 5 46.70 -21.18 0.40
CA ASP A 5 45.42 -21.88 0.48
C ASP A 5 44.37 -20.93 1.03
N HIS A 6 43.68 -20.25 0.12
CA HIS A 6 42.44 -19.53 0.48
C HIS A 6 41.38 -20.61 0.74
N PRO A 7 40.83 -20.69 1.95
CA PRO A 7 39.77 -21.63 2.23
C PRO A 7 38.60 -21.34 1.27
N ASN A 8 38.16 -22.35 0.51
CA ASN A 8 36.97 -22.24 -0.34
C ASN A 8 35.76 -21.90 0.52
N LEU A 9 35.33 -20.65 0.44
CA LEU A 9 34.15 -20.20 1.18
C LEU A 9 32.92 -20.71 0.42
N ILE A 10 32.20 -21.63 1.04
CA ILE A 10 30.98 -22.21 0.48
C ILE A 10 29.79 -21.44 1.08
N ALA A 11 29.01 -20.78 0.24
CA ALA A 11 27.81 -20.08 0.67
C ALA A 11 26.58 -21.00 0.55
N PHE A 12 25.86 -21.18 1.68
CA PHE A 12 24.57 -21.89 1.79
C PHE A 12 23.46 -20.88 1.95
N LEU A 13 23.15 -20.10 0.92
CA LEU A 13 22.16 -19.04 0.99
C LEU A 13 20.90 -19.42 0.20
N GLY A 14 20.07 -20.29 0.77
CA GLY A 14 18.74 -20.61 0.23
C GLY A 14 18.69 -21.36 -1.09
N GLY A 15 19.86 -21.84 -1.60
CA GLY A 15 20.03 -22.62 -2.82
C GLY A 15 21.12 -23.70 -2.68
N PRO A 16 21.44 -24.45 -3.74
CA PRO A 16 22.54 -25.39 -3.70
C PRO A 16 23.84 -24.66 -3.31
N PRO A 17 24.73 -25.33 -2.53
CA PRO A 17 25.98 -24.72 -2.11
C PRO A 17 26.80 -24.30 -3.34
N ARG A 18 27.25 -23.04 -3.35
CA ARG A 18 28.14 -22.53 -4.40
C ARG A 18 29.47 -22.07 -3.80
N VAL A 19 30.54 -22.34 -4.47
CA VAL A 19 31.86 -21.80 -4.14
C VAL A 19 31.90 -20.37 -4.64
N LEU A 20 32.30 -19.42 -3.78
CA LEU A 20 32.54 -18.04 -4.20
C LEU A 20 33.88 -17.97 -4.94
N ALA A 21 33.84 -17.57 -6.18
CA ALA A 21 34.99 -17.69 -7.10
C ALA A 21 36.02 -16.57 -6.94
N SER A 22 35.69 -15.49 -6.23
CA SER A 22 36.57 -14.34 -6.06
C SER A 22 36.48 -13.70 -4.69
N GLU A 23 37.56 -13.08 -4.27
CA GLU A 23 37.62 -12.28 -3.03
C GLU A 23 36.62 -11.09 -3.07
N HIS A 24 36.35 -10.60 -4.27
CA HIS A 24 35.37 -9.55 -4.51
C HIS A 24 33.93 -10.03 -4.18
N GLU A 25 33.54 -11.22 -4.63
CA GLU A 25 32.23 -11.83 -4.31
C GLU A 25 32.07 -12.10 -2.82
N VAL A 26 33.12 -12.60 -2.15
CA VAL A 26 33.16 -12.79 -0.69
C VAL A 26 32.97 -11.46 0.03
N LYS A 27 33.64 -10.38 -0.42
CA LYS A 27 33.56 -9.06 0.18
C LYS A 27 32.18 -8.42 -0.06
N GLN A 28 31.61 -8.59 -1.24
CA GLN A 28 30.23 -8.11 -1.53
C GLN A 28 29.21 -8.87 -0.68
N LEU A 29 29.31 -10.18 -0.59
CA LEU A 29 28.42 -10.99 0.23
C LEU A 29 28.50 -10.62 1.70
N ARG A 30 29.72 -10.48 2.25
CA ARG A 30 29.91 -10.02 3.63
C ARG A 30 29.30 -8.63 3.87
N LYS A 31 29.51 -7.68 2.96
CA LYS A 31 28.90 -6.35 3.04
C LYS A 31 27.36 -6.41 3.01
N ALA A 32 26.81 -7.29 2.15
CA ALA A 32 25.36 -7.48 2.06
C ALA A 32 24.82 -8.08 3.36
N LEU A 33 25.41 -9.17 3.86
CA LEU A 33 24.96 -9.85 5.08
C LEU A 33 25.07 -9.00 6.34
N VAL A 34 26.12 -8.18 6.49
CA VAL A 34 26.28 -7.27 7.63
C VAL A 34 25.25 -6.13 7.64
N ARG A 35 24.68 -5.78 6.46
CA ARG A 35 23.73 -4.66 6.31
C ARG A 35 22.28 -5.08 6.22
N ILE A 36 22.00 -6.38 6.13
CA ILE A 36 20.62 -6.90 6.12
C ILE A 36 20.24 -7.25 7.55
N PRO A 37 19.18 -6.65 8.11
CA PRO A 37 18.63 -7.11 9.37
C PRO A 37 18.27 -8.60 9.27
N SER A 38 18.69 -9.42 10.22
CA SER A 38 18.40 -10.86 10.23
C SER A 38 16.90 -11.15 10.10
N GLN A 39 16.07 -10.25 10.64
CA GLN A 39 14.61 -10.34 10.52
C GLN A 39 14.12 -10.22 9.08
N ASP A 40 14.70 -9.33 8.27
CA ASP A 40 14.28 -9.12 6.89
C ASP A 40 14.66 -10.31 6.01
N TYR A 41 15.84 -10.92 6.26
CA TYR A 41 16.20 -12.17 5.61
C TYR A 41 15.24 -13.32 5.94
N LEU A 42 14.85 -13.46 7.21
CA LEU A 42 13.90 -14.50 7.62
C LEU A 42 12.52 -14.29 6.99
N LYS A 43 12.03 -13.04 6.99
CA LYS A 43 10.77 -12.68 6.32
C LYS A 43 10.82 -12.94 4.83
N ALA A 44 11.91 -12.55 4.15
CA ALA A 44 12.12 -12.81 2.73
C ALA A 44 12.06 -14.30 2.40
N LYS A 45 12.72 -15.12 3.22
CA LYS A 45 12.71 -16.58 3.07
C LYS A 45 11.33 -17.21 3.32
N GLU A 46 10.62 -16.70 4.34
CA GLU A 46 9.29 -17.20 4.71
C GLU A 46 8.23 -16.82 3.67
N ARG A 47 8.27 -15.58 3.17
CA ARG A 47 7.23 -15.03 2.28
C ARG A 47 7.55 -15.18 0.80
N GLY A 48 8.81 -15.39 0.42
CA GLY A 48 9.26 -15.50 -0.97
C GLY A 48 9.21 -14.20 -1.76
N GLY A 49 8.60 -13.14 -1.20
CA GLY A 49 8.43 -11.85 -1.86
C GLY A 49 8.48 -10.68 -0.89
N VAL A 50 8.85 -9.50 -1.42
CA VAL A 50 8.87 -8.23 -0.68
C VAL A 50 8.16 -7.14 -1.48
N LEU A 51 7.31 -6.37 -0.79
CA LEU A 51 6.62 -5.20 -1.33
C LEU A 51 7.27 -3.93 -0.80
N TYR A 52 7.67 -3.03 -1.69
CA TYR A 52 8.16 -1.70 -1.36
C TYR A 52 7.07 -0.69 -1.68
N VAL A 53 6.78 0.20 -0.75
CA VAL A 53 5.73 1.22 -0.84
C VAL A 53 6.24 2.55 -0.31
N GLU A 54 5.52 3.64 -0.56
CA GLU A 54 5.86 4.92 0.06
C GLU A 54 5.78 4.81 1.58
N ASP A 55 4.61 4.39 2.11
CA ASP A 55 4.36 4.31 3.54
C ASP A 55 3.54 3.05 3.89
N TYR A 56 3.42 2.75 5.18
CA TYR A 56 2.60 1.63 5.69
C TYR A 56 1.10 1.81 5.37
N THR A 57 0.61 3.05 5.26
CA THR A 57 -0.77 3.38 4.91
C THR A 57 -1.18 2.84 3.55
N ASP A 58 -0.24 2.76 2.60
CA ASP A 58 -0.47 2.21 1.26
C ASP A 58 -0.82 0.72 1.34
N VAL A 59 -0.13 -0.01 2.22
CA VAL A 59 -0.40 -1.45 2.43
C VAL A 59 -1.79 -1.66 2.99
N ASP A 60 -2.25 -0.78 3.89
CA ASP A 60 -3.59 -0.87 4.47
C ASP A 60 -4.68 -0.59 3.43
N LEU A 61 -4.46 0.39 2.53
CA LEU A 61 -5.35 0.65 1.40
C LEU A 61 -5.39 -0.52 0.42
N LEU A 62 -4.24 -1.01 -0.03
CA LEU A 62 -4.14 -2.17 -0.92
C LEU A 62 -4.83 -3.41 -0.31
N ARG A 63 -4.64 -3.65 0.98
CA ARG A 63 -5.27 -4.76 1.71
C ARG A 63 -6.79 -4.63 1.73
N ALA A 64 -7.31 -3.42 1.99
CA ALA A 64 -8.74 -3.14 2.02
C ALA A 64 -9.38 -3.42 0.65
N TRP A 65 -8.82 -2.88 -0.43
CA TRP A 65 -9.32 -3.12 -1.78
C TRP A 65 -9.17 -4.58 -2.22
N ALA A 66 -8.02 -5.21 -1.94
CA ALA A 66 -7.84 -6.63 -2.27
C ALA A 66 -8.86 -7.52 -1.59
N ARG A 67 -9.25 -7.19 -0.35
CA ARG A 67 -10.32 -7.89 0.38
C ARG A 67 -11.68 -7.67 -0.28
N GLN A 68 -12.04 -6.42 -0.63
CA GLN A 68 -13.31 -6.08 -1.27
C GLN A 68 -13.46 -6.75 -2.63
N MET A 69 -12.37 -6.81 -3.39
CA MET A 69 -12.33 -7.45 -4.70
C MET A 69 -12.28 -8.98 -4.64
N GLU A 70 -12.05 -9.58 -3.47
CA GLU A 70 -11.68 -11.00 -3.33
C GLU A 70 -10.46 -11.35 -4.19
N HIS A 71 -9.53 -10.39 -4.29
CA HIS A 71 -8.38 -10.45 -5.19
C HIS A 71 -7.28 -11.39 -4.64
N PRO A 72 -6.60 -12.19 -5.49
CA PRO A 72 -5.52 -13.08 -5.04
C PRO A 72 -4.42 -12.41 -4.22
N ALA A 73 -4.09 -11.14 -4.51
CA ALA A 73 -3.12 -10.35 -3.74
C ALA A 73 -3.44 -10.29 -2.24
N PHE A 74 -4.72 -10.48 -1.85
CA PHE A 74 -5.11 -10.47 -0.45
C PHE A 74 -4.40 -11.53 0.37
N GLU A 75 -4.06 -12.69 -0.22
CA GLU A 75 -3.31 -13.74 0.48
C GLU A 75 -1.91 -13.27 0.89
N PHE A 76 -1.22 -12.51 0.05
CA PHE A 76 0.05 -11.87 0.42
C PHE A 76 -0.17 -10.74 1.44
N LEU A 77 -1.18 -9.89 1.20
CA LEU A 77 -1.45 -8.69 2.00
C LEU A 77 -2.00 -8.98 3.40
N LYS A 78 -2.47 -10.18 3.70
CA LYS A 78 -2.86 -10.60 5.07
C LYS A 78 -1.70 -10.48 6.06
N SER A 79 -0.49 -10.84 5.64
CA SER A 79 0.72 -10.78 6.46
C SER A 79 1.94 -10.52 5.54
N PRO A 80 2.03 -9.32 4.95
CA PRO A 80 3.02 -9.01 3.93
C PRO A 80 4.41 -8.82 4.57
N PHE A 81 5.45 -9.21 3.84
CA PHE A 81 6.75 -8.61 4.04
C PHE A 81 6.82 -7.35 3.18
N PHE A 82 6.78 -6.20 3.82
CA PHE A 82 6.88 -4.91 3.13
C PHE A 82 7.91 -4.00 3.80
N VAL A 83 8.41 -3.05 3.02
CA VAL A 83 9.41 -2.07 3.45
C VAL A 83 8.97 -0.69 2.95
N PRO A 84 8.63 0.25 3.85
CA PRO A 84 8.39 1.63 3.47
C PRO A 84 9.72 2.29 3.07
N VAL A 85 9.73 2.97 1.92
CA VAL A 85 10.94 3.59 1.37
C VAL A 85 10.80 5.09 1.13
N GLY A 86 9.68 5.68 1.57
CA GLY A 86 9.28 7.00 1.11
C GLY A 86 9.10 6.97 -0.41
N ASN A 87 9.03 8.11 -1.05
CA ASN A 87 8.94 8.15 -2.51
C ASN A 87 10.35 8.10 -3.18
N VAL A 88 11.27 7.27 -2.64
CA VAL A 88 12.68 7.18 -3.04
C VAL A 88 13.03 5.75 -3.49
N ALA A 89 12.92 5.49 -4.79
CA ALA A 89 13.14 4.18 -5.38
C ALA A 89 14.53 3.57 -5.07
N SER A 90 15.59 4.39 -4.94
CA SER A 90 16.94 3.91 -4.64
C SER A 90 17.03 3.18 -3.29
N HIS A 91 16.19 3.50 -2.32
CA HIS A 91 16.13 2.79 -1.05
C HIS A 91 15.61 1.35 -1.24
N ALA A 92 14.62 1.17 -2.12
CA ALA A 92 14.10 -0.14 -2.48
C ALA A 92 15.16 -0.98 -3.22
N TRP A 93 15.86 -0.38 -4.21
CA TRP A 93 16.92 -1.07 -4.96
C TRP A 93 18.02 -1.58 -4.04
N ASP A 94 18.55 -0.70 -3.21
CA ASP A 94 19.61 -1.02 -2.26
C ASP A 94 19.20 -2.19 -1.33
N HIS A 95 17.99 -2.16 -0.80
CA HIS A 95 17.49 -3.19 0.09
C HIS A 95 17.22 -4.50 -0.66
N TYR A 96 16.53 -4.44 -1.80
CA TYR A 96 16.17 -5.60 -2.61
C TYR A 96 17.38 -6.37 -3.11
N TYR A 97 18.34 -5.69 -3.74
CA TYR A 97 19.51 -6.36 -4.31
C TYR A 97 20.43 -6.95 -3.25
N ARG A 98 20.49 -6.34 -2.06
CA ARG A 98 21.17 -6.96 -0.92
C ARG A 98 20.48 -8.23 -0.44
N LEU A 99 19.16 -8.20 -0.27
CA LEU A 99 18.38 -9.39 0.11
C LEU A 99 18.49 -10.48 -0.95
N ARG A 100 18.41 -10.11 -2.22
CA ARG A 100 18.50 -11.05 -3.33
C ARG A 100 19.89 -11.70 -3.45
N ALA A 101 20.96 -11.01 -3.08
CA ALA A 101 22.29 -11.61 -2.99
C ALA A 101 22.34 -12.78 -1.99
N ALA A 102 21.52 -12.72 -0.93
CA ALA A 102 21.38 -13.77 0.07
C ALA A 102 20.26 -14.78 -0.26
N TYR A 103 19.24 -14.35 -0.98
CA TYR A 103 18.09 -15.16 -1.40
C TYR A 103 17.77 -14.91 -2.89
N PRO A 104 18.42 -15.62 -3.82
CA PRO A 104 18.36 -15.34 -5.26
C PRO A 104 16.95 -15.44 -5.88
N ASN A 105 16.07 -16.25 -5.30
CA ASN A 105 14.70 -16.44 -5.78
C ASN A 105 13.70 -15.41 -5.20
N LEU A 106 14.18 -14.37 -4.51
CA LEU A 106 13.34 -13.34 -3.96
C LEU A 106 12.61 -12.59 -5.09
N LYS A 107 11.29 -12.54 -4.99
CA LYS A 107 10.45 -11.68 -5.83
C LYS A 107 10.31 -10.31 -5.15
N GLY A 108 10.28 -9.23 -5.93
CA GLY A 108 10.12 -7.88 -5.40
C GLY A 108 9.17 -7.06 -6.26
N VAL A 109 8.31 -6.27 -5.62
CA VAL A 109 7.46 -5.25 -6.26
C VAL A 109 7.73 -3.93 -5.56
N LEU A 110 7.99 -2.89 -6.35
CA LEU A 110 8.06 -1.50 -5.92
C LEU A 110 6.87 -0.74 -6.48
N LEU A 111 6.08 -0.14 -5.60
CA LEU A 111 4.92 0.67 -5.96
C LEU A 111 5.03 2.02 -5.26
N LEU A 112 5.22 3.07 -6.03
CA LEU A 112 5.42 4.44 -5.53
C LEU A 112 4.41 5.42 -6.14
N ASP A 113 4.40 6.63 -5.60
CA ASP A 113 3.62 7.74 -6.11
C ASP A 113 4.11 8.22 -7.49
N GLN A 114 3.26 8.98 -8.16
CA GLN A 114 3.42 9.41 -9.55
C GLN A 114 4.73 10.16 -9.84
N ASP A 115 5.27 10.89 -8.88
CA ASP A 115 6.49 11.69 -9.07
C ASP A 115 7.80 10.96 -8.72
N ALA A 116 7.74 9.67 -8.42
CA ALA A 116 8.92 8.85 -8.23
C ALA A 116 9.71 8.65 -9.53
N THR A 117 11.02 8.54 -9.41
CA THR A 117 11.87 8.14 -10.53
C THR A 117 12.12 6.64 -10.45
N LEU A 118 11.64 5.91 -11.44
CA LEU A 118 11.81 4.45 -11.56
C LEU A 118 13.00 4.12 -12.47
N ASN A 119 13.52 2.89 -12.31
CA ASN A 119 14.48 2.29 -13.23
C ASN A 119 13.77 1.37 -14.21
N GLU A 120 14.27 1.32 -15.43
CA GLU A 120 13.82 0.32 -16.39
C GLU A 120 14.77 -0.90 -16.41
N GLY A 121 14.20 -2.10 -16.40
CA GLY A 121 14.93 -3.32 -16.77
C GLY A 121 15.69 -4.03 -15.66
N GLY A 122 15.23 -3.95 -14.42
CA GLY A 122 15.76 -4.74 -13.30
C GLY A 122 14.91 -5.99 -12.94
N ASP A 123 15.39 -6.79 -12.00
CA ASP A 123 14.62 -7.92 -11.43
C ASP A 123 13.58 -7.49 -10.38
N LEU A 124 13.66 -6.25 -9.90
CA LEU A 124 12.63 -5.62 -9.11
C LEU A 124 11.54 -5.12 -10.04
N LEU A 125 10.32 -5.57 -9.85
CA LEU A 125 9.18 -5.09 -10.64
C LEU A 125 8.76 -3.71 -10.14
N GLU A 126 9.10 -2.68 -10.90
CA GLU A 126 8.82 -1.29 -10.53
C GLU A 126 7.57 -0.78 -11.20
N THR A 127 6.75 -0.07 -10.45
CA THR A 127 5.54 0.59 -10.94
C THR A 127 5.21 1.80 -10.08
N GLN A 128 4.48 2.75 -10.65
CA GLN A 128 4.00 3.95 -9.95
C GLN A 128 2.54 4.20 -10.27
N TRP A 129 1.88 4.99 -9.44
CA TRP A 129 0.52 5.44 -9.68
C TRP A 129 0.48 6.45 -10.83
N LYS A 130 -0.58 6.46 -11.63
CA LYS A 130 -0.80 7.51 -12.65
C LYS A 130 -1.30 8.79 -12.02
N ARG A 131 -2.15 8.68 -10.98
CA ARG A 131 -2.58 9.82 -10.17
C ARG A 131 -1.51 10.15 -9.15
N ARG A 132 -1.61 11.35 -8.59
CA ARG A 132 -0.58 11.92 -7.71
C ARG A 132 -0.15 10.99 -6.59
N GLU A 133 -1.11 10.34 -5.93
CA GLU A 133 -0.90 9.41 -4.83
C GLU A 133 -2.02 8.35 -4.80
N ILE A 134 -1.83 7.30 -4.03
CA ILE A 134 -2.79 6.19 -3.90
C ILE A 134 -4.17 6.66 -3.39
N GLU A 135 -4.22 7.66 -2.53
CA GLU A 135 -5.46 8.20 -1.96
C GLU A 135 -6.39 8.84 -3.01
N ASN A 136 -5.87 9.25 -4.17
CA ASN A 136 -6.69 9.77 -5.27
C ASN A 136 -7.73 8.75 -5.78
N TYR A 137 -7.54 7.47 -5.53
CA TYR A 137 -8.48 6.40 -5.93
C TYR A 137 -9.61 6.19 -4.92
N LEU A 138 -9.61 6.92 -3.80
CA LEU A 138 -10.70 6.97 -2.82
C LEU A 138 -11.77 8.01 -3.16
N LEU A 139 -11.52 8.89 -4.13
CA LEU A 139 -12.39 10.02 -4.47
C LEU A 139 -13.61 9.57 -5.28
N VAL A 140 -14.42 8.69 -4.71
CA VAL A 140 -15.68 8.21 -5.28
C VAL A 140 -16.84 8.77 -4.46
N PRO A 141 -17.64 9.71 -5.00
CA PRO A 141 -18.65 10.43 -4.25
C PRO A 141 -19.65 9.52 -3.52
N ASP A 142 -20.12 8.46 -4.16
CA ASP A 142 -21.08 7.54 -3.55
C ASP A 142 -20.47 6.72 -2.40
N ALA A 143 -19.24 6.26 -2.53
CA ALA A 143 -18.50 5.61 -1.45
C ALA A 143 -18.28 6.55 -0.26
N MET A 144 -17.93 7.81 -0.52
CA MET A 144 -17.75 8.82 0.53
C MET A 144 -19.04 9.12 1.27
N VAL A 145 -20.19 9.20 0.56
CA VAL A 145 -21.52 9.37 1.20
C VAL A 145 -21.84 8.16 2.08
N ARG A 146 -21.69 6.94 1.58
CA ARG A 146 -21.93 5.70 2.38
C ARG A 146 -21.06 5.67 3.62
N PHE A 147 -19.78 6.01 3.47
CA PHE A 147 -18.87 6.10 4.61
C PHE A 147 -19.37 7.09 5.66
N CYS A 148 -19.67 8.32 5.26
CA CYS A 148 -20.18 9.36 6.18
C CYS A 148 -21.47 8.91 6.88
N GLN A 149 -22.39 8.27 6.16
CA GLN A 149 -23.62 7.75 6.75
C GLN A 149 -23.35 6.63 7.75
N SER A 150 -22.39 5.73 7.50
CA SER A 150 -22.01 4.68 8.44
C SER A 150 -21.36 5.20 9.71
N GLU A 151 -20.65 6.34 9.64
CA GLU A 151 -20.04 6.97 10.82
C GLU A 151 -21.07 7.62 11.77
N ILE A 152 -22.24 7.99 11.25
CA ILE A 152 -23.30 8.64 12.03
C ILE A 152 -24.24 7.60 12.65
N THR A 153 -24.46 6.49 11.96
CA THR A 153 -25.35 5.41 12.42
C THR A 153 -24.60 4.56 13.43
N PRO A 154 -25.00 4.53 14.72
CA PRO A 154 -24.37 3.63 15.66
C PRO A 154 -24.56 2.18 15.18
N PRO A 155 -23.57 1.30 15.38
CA PRO A 155 -23.76 -0.13 15.11
C PRO A 155 -24.97 -0.59 15.93
N VAL A 156 -25.92 -1.21 15.24
CA VAL A 156 -27.09 -1.84 15.89
C VAL A 156 -26.57 -3.09 16.59
N ASP A 157 -26.14 -2.94 17.83
CA ASP A 157 -25.86 -4.07 18.71
C ASP A 157 -27.18 -4.53 19.31
N GLU A 158 -27.78 -5.54 18.72
CA GLU A 158 -29.05 -6.14 19.18
C GLU A 158 -28.93 -6.77 20.58
N THR A 159 -27.75 -6.80 21.18
CA THR A 159 -27.47 -7.50 22.43
C THR A 159 -27.16 -6.59 23.63
N SER A 160 -26.95 -5.27 23.41
CA SER A 160 -26.63 -4.35 24.51
C SER A 160 -27.86 -3.72 25.13
N THR A 161 -28.15 -4.09 26.36
CA THR A 161 -29.19 -3.51 27.22
C THR A 161 -28.83 -2.14 27.83
N ASP A 162 -27.63 -1.62 27.59
CA ASP A 162 -27.17 -0.32 28.08
C ASP A 162 -27.44 0.81 27.08
N LYS A 163 -28.64 1.36 27.18
CA LYS A 163 -29.14 2.53 26.40
C LYS A 163 -28.63 3.89 26.89
N GLN A 164 -27.38 4.03 27.26
CA GLN A 164 -26.82 5.32 27.67
C GLN A 164 -25.50 5.66 26.96
N THR A 165 -25.45 5.51 25.64
CA THR A 165 -24.53 6.36 24.88
C THR A 165 -25.24 7.69 24.67
N LEU A 166 -24.83 8.72 25.38
CA LEU A 166 -25.28 10.11 25.20
C LEU A 166 -24.91 10.55 23.77
N MET A 167 -25.75 10.21 22.80
CA MET A 167 -25.74 10.89 21.53
C MET A 167 -26.27 12.31 21.79
N LEU A 168 -25.35 13.28 21.80
CA LEU A 168 -25.74 14.62 21.52
C LEU A 168 -26.52 14.60 20.20
N PRO A 169 -27.67 15.27 20.06
CA PRO A 169 -28.39 15.33 18.80
C PRO A 169 -27.52 16.09 17.79
N GLY A 170 -26.58 15.38 17.18
CA GLY A 170 -25.82 15.89 16.05
C GLY A 170 -26.75 16.01 14.86
N ILE A 171 -26.48 16.99 14.01
CA ILE A 171 -27.13 17.07 12.71
C ILE A 171 -26.78 15.79 11.95
N ILE A 172 -27.80 15.05 11.51
CA ILE A 172 -27.60 13.93 10.58
C ILE A 172 -27.67 14.52 9.18
N PRO A 173 -26.51 14.78 8.53
CA PRO A 173 -26.53 15.37 7.20
C PRO A 173 -27.13 14.38 6.20
N ASN A 174 -27.97 14.89 5.33
CA ASN A 174 -28.48 14.13 4.20
C ASN A 174 -27.40 13.96 3.11
N ARG A 175 -27.70 13.16 2.10
CA ARG A 175 -26.78 12.88 0.97
C ARG A 175 -26.30 14.17 0.30
N ASP A 176 -27.19 15.11 0.03
CA ASP A 176 -26.86 16.34 -0.71
C ASP A 176 -25.95 17.27 0.10
N GLU A 177 -26.12 17.34 1.41
CA GLU A 177 -25.25 18.09 2.31
C GLU A 177 -23.82 17.49 2.34
N ILE A 178 -23.69 16.16 2.37
CA ILE A 178 -22.39 15.48 2.28
C ILE A 178 -21.73 15.76 0.92
N LEU A 179 -22.49 15.62 -0.18
CA LEU A 179 -21.99 15.91 -1.52
C LEU A 179 -21.61 17.39 -1.69
N ALA A 180 -22.33 18.31 -1.06
CA ALA A 180 -21.97 19.74 -1.08
C ALA A 180 -20.61 20.02 -0.43
N LEU A 181 -20.23 19.29 0.62
CA LEU A 181 -18.89 19.38 1.20
C LEU A 181 -17.79 18.90 0.22
N LEU A 182 -18.07 17.86 -0.52
CA LEU A 182 -17.14 17.31 -1.50
C LEU A 182 -16.99 18.24 -2.72
N ARG A 183 -18.08 18.80 -3.23
CA ARG A 183 -18.10 19.77 -4.35
C ARG A 183 -17.29 21.06 -4.08
N LYS A 184 -17.06 21.39 -2.82
CA LYS A 184 -16.16 22.51 -2.48
C LYS A 184 -14.70 22.24 -2.83
N ARG A 185 -14.31 20.97 -3.13
CA ARG A 185 -12.92 20.51 -3.26
C ARG A 185 -12.61 19.77 -4.54
N MET A 186 -13.63 19.28 -5.23
CA MET A 186 -13.50 18.60 -6.52
C MET A 186 -14.14 19.47 -7.61
N LEU A 187 -13.55 19.44 -8.80
CA LEU A 187 -14.18 20.05 -9.96
C LEU A 187 -15.39 19.20 -10.40
N GLU A 188 -16.32 19.79 -11.12
CA GLU A 188 -17.56 19.11 -11.53
C GLU A 188 -17.27 17.91 -12.45
N GLU A 189 -16.22 17.96 -13.26
CA GLU A 189 -15.83 16.85 -14.15
C GLU A 189 -15.43 15.61 -13.35
N GLU A 190 -14.56 15.78 -12.34
CA GLU A 190 -14.09 14.68 -11.47
C GLU A 190 -15.20 14.15 -10.59
N PHE A 191 -16.09 15.05 -10.16
CA PHE A 191 -17.26 14.69 -9.37
C PHE A 191 -18.23 13.83 -10.18
N ALA A 192 -18.45 14.18 -11.46
CA ALA A 192 -19.36 13.45 -12.36
C ALA A 192 -18.74 12.12 -12.84
N ASN A 193 -17.42 12.07 -13.00
CA ASN A 193 -16.71 10.86 -13.45
C ASN A 193 -15.38 10.68 -12.68
N PRO A 194 -15.41 10.10 -11.47
CA PRO A 194 -14.22 9.90 -10.64
C PRO A 194 -13.24 8.86 -11.20
N TYR A 195 -13.62 8.13 -12.24
CA TYR A 195 -12.79 7.10 -12.86
C TYR A 195 -11.93 7.61 -14.01
N LYS A 196 -12.14 8.87 -14.43
CA LYS A 196 -11.34 9.48 -15.49
C LYS A 196 -10.05 10.08 -14.92
N ASP A 197 -8.92 9.80 -15.55
CA ASP A 197 -7.65 10.42 -15.21
C ASP A 197 -7.59 11.84 -15.80
N THR A 198 -8.01 12.82 -15.01
CA THR A 198 -7.96 14.24 -15.39
C THR A 198 -6.67 14.88 -14.90
N PRO A 199 -6.22 16.00 -15.51
CA PRO A 199 -5.05 16.75 -15.04
C PRO A 199 -5.17 17.14 -13.55
N PHE A 200 -6.38 17.39 -13.07
CA PHE A 200 -6.63 17.70 -11.66
C PHE A 200 -6.28 16.49 -10.77
N LEU A 201 -6.82 15.29 -11.07
CA LEU A 201 -6.56 14.08 -10.27
C LEU A 201 -5.11 13.59 -10.40
N ILE A 202 -4.47 13.82 -11.56
CA ILE A 202 -3.05 13.51 -11.77
C ILE A 202 -2.15 14.41 -10.92
N GLY A 203 -2.49 15.70 -10.77
CA GLY A 203 -1.63 16.69 -10.11
C GLY A 203 -1.94 16.96 -8.63
N THR A 204 -3.11 16.54 -8.14
CA THR A 204 -3.60 16.91 -6.79
C THR A 204 -3.26 15.84 -5.76
N LYS A 205 -2.68 16.23 -4.64
CA LYS A 205 -2.57 15.38 -3.45
C LYS A 205 -3.93 15.27 -2.75
N ALA A 206 -4.64 14.22 -3.04
CA ALA A 206 -6.00 13.98 -2.56
C ALA A 206 -6.08 13.92 -1.02
N SER A 207 -5.09 13.31 -0.38
CA SER A 207 -5.02 13.22 1.09
C SER A 207 -5.08 14.60 1.75
N GLU A 208 -4.24 15.54 1.29
CA GLU A 208 -4.05 16.85 1.92
C GLU A 208 -5.11 17.87 1.47
N VAL A 209 -5.46 17.88 0.18
CA VAL A 209 -6.28 18.95 -0.43
C VAL A 209 -7.77 18.63 -0.38
N ILE A 210 -8.13 17.33 -0.41
CA ILE A 210 -9.53 16.90 -0.52
C ILE A 210 -9.98 16.14 0.72
N LEU A 211 -9.35 15.00 1.03
CA LEU A 211 -9.84 14.07 2.04
C LEU A 211 -9.75 14.62 3.48
N GLU A 212 -8.60 15.11 3.91
CA GLU A 212 -8.45 15.66 5.25
C GLU A 212 -9.37 16.89 5.50
N PRO A 213 -9.44 17.89 4.59
CA PRO A 213 -10.37 18.99 4.76
C PRO A 213 -11.84 18.58 4.67
N PHE A 214 -12.17 17.60 3.82
CA PHE A 214 -13.54 17.07 3.72
C PHE A 214 -13.98 16.44 5.03
N PHE A 215 -13.19 15.53 5.59
CA PHE A 215 -13.53 14.86 6.85
C PHE A 215 -13.51 15.83 8.03
N LYS A 216 -12.62 16.83 8.04
CA LYS A 216 -12.66 17.90 9.03
C LYS A 216 -14.00 18.61 9.03
N ASP A 217 -14.51 19.02 7.85
CA ASP A 217 -15.78 19.73 7.75
C ASP A 217 -16.97 18.81 8.06
N PHE A 218 -16.91 17.55 7.60
CA PHE A 218 -17.95 16.56 7.88
C PHE A 218 -18.12 16.33 9.39
N TYR A 219 -17.02 16.04 10.12
CA TYR A 219 -17.09 15.80 11.55
C TYR A 219 -17.46 17.06 12.34
N ALA A 220 -17.08 18.25 11.86
CA ALA A 220 -17.55 19.51 12.43
C ALA A 220 -19.06 19.71 12.23
N LEU A 221 -19.60 19.35 11.06
CA LEU A 221 -21.03 19.42 10.77
C LEU A 221 -21.85 18.50 11.69
N VAL A 222 -21.38 17.28 11.94
CA VAL A 222 -22.07 16.31 12.82
C VAL A 222 -21.75 16.49 14.30
N GLY A 223 -20.91 17.46 14.66
CA GLY A 223 -20.55 17.74 16.06
C GLY A 223 -19.71 16.64 16.73
N GLN A 224 -18.94 15.86 15.94
CA GLN A 224 -18.11 14.76 16.41
C GLN A 224 -16.62 15.05 16.25
N TYR A 225 -15.80 14.32 17.02
CA TYR A 225 -14.35 14.36 16.84
C TYR A 225 -13.94 13.71 15.54
N ASN A 226 -13.09 14.39 14.75
CA ASN A 226 -12.56 13.84 13.50
C ASN A 226 -11.53 12.74 13.78
N ASN A 227 -11.91 11.49 13.54
CA ASN A 227 -11.08 10.29 13.64
C ASN A 227 -10.56 9.80 12.27
N MET A 228 -10.86 10.52 11.18
CA MET A 228 -10.35 10.21 9.84
C MET A 228 -9.08 11.01 9.56
N ARG A 229 -7.96 10.31 9.59
CA ARG A 229 -6.63 10.78 9.22
C ARG A 229 -6.06 9.86 8.14
N LYS A 230 -4.91 10.21 7.54
CA LYS A 230 -4.28 9.41 6.49
C LYS A 230 -4.20 7.92 6.85
N ASN A 231 -3.81 7.59 8.07
CA ASN A 231 -3.73 6.21 8.57
C ASN A 231 -5.10 5.50 8.76
N SER A 232 -6.21 6.20 8.56
CA SER A 232 -7.57 5.66 8.68
C SER A 232 -8.31 5.60 7.35
N PHE A 233 -7.73 6.11 6.25
CA PHE A 233 -8.39 6.15 4.95
C PHE A 233 -8.68 4.76 4.38
N TYR A 234 -7.98 3.72 4.81
CA TYR A 234 -8.31 2.33 4.46
C TYR A 234 -9.75 1.94 4.86
N ARG A 235 -10.36 2.61 5.84
CA ARG A 235 -11.75 2.40 6.24
C ARG A 235 -12.73 2.79 5.13
N LEU A 236 -12.41 3.88 4.40
CA LEU A 236 -13.17 4.27 3.21
C LEU A 236 -12.97 3.24 2.08
N ALA A 237 -11.74 2.81 1.84
CA ALA A 237 -11.46 1.75 0.87
C ALA A 237 -12.22 0.45 1.16
N ALA A 238 -12.38 0.12 2.46
CA ALA A 238 -13.04 -1.12 2.91
C ALA A 238 -14.56 -1.16 2.67
N ILE A 239 -15.20 -0.01 2.39
CA ILE A 239 -16.65 0.04 2.10
C ILE A 239 -16.95 0.33 0.62
N MET A 240 -15.93 0.53 -0.20
CA MET A 240 -16.11 0.68 -1.64
C MET A 240 -16.66 -0.61 -2.25
N GLU A 241 -17.59 -0.48 -3.20
CA GLU A 241 -18.08 -1.61 -3.97
C GLU A 241 -17.08 -2.02 -5.05
N LYS A 242 -17.14 -3.26 -5.53
CA LYS A 242 -16.19 -3.78 -6.54
C LYS A 242 -16.14 -2.91 -7.81
N ASN A 243 -17.29 -2.41 -8.26
CA ASN A 243 -17.42 -1.54 -9.42
C ASN A 243 -16.97 -0.08 -9.19
N GLU A 244 -16.69 0.29 -7.95
CA GLU A 244 -16.17 1.60 -7.58
C GLU A 244 -14.64 1.61 -7.46
N ILE A 245 -14.02 0.45 -7.46
CA ILE A 245 -12.57 0.32 -7.40
C ILE A 245 -12.01 0.52 -8.80
N HIS A 246 -11.15 1.53 -8.95
CA HIS A 246 -10.57 1.91 -10.23
C HIS A 246 -9.73 0.77 -10.84
N LEU A 247 -9.74 0.62 -12.17
CA LEU A 247 -9.01 -0.44 -12.87
C LEU A 247 -7.50 -0.42 -12.57
N GLU A 248 -6.90 0.75 -12.42
CA GLU A 248 -5.49 0.85 -12.06
C GLU A 248 -5.18 0.22 -10.70
N VAL A 249 -6.09 0.35 -9.72
CA VAL A 249 -5.93 -0.34 -8.42
C VAL A 249 -5.87 -1.86 -8.63
N VAL A 250 -6.74 -2.39 -9.50
CA VAL A 250 -6.73 -3.83 -9.85
C VAL A 250 -5.40 -4.21 -10.51
N GLU A 251 -4.91 -3.42 -11.47
CA GLU A 251 -3.61 -3.64 -12.12
C GLU A 251 -2.45 -3.66 -11.10
N LYS A 252 -2.47 -2.77 -10.10
CA LYS A 252 -1.45 -2.78 -9.04
C LYS A 252 -1.57 -3.98 -8.11
N LEU A 253 -2.81 -4.39 -7.79
CA LEU A 253 -3.05 -5.63 -7.04
C LEU A 253 -2.56 -6.87 -7.82
N ASP A 254 -2.72 -6.91 -9.14
CA ASP A 254 -2.16 -7.96 -9.99
C ASP A 254 -0.63 -8.04 -9.89
N ARG A 255 0.05 -6.88 -9.82
CA ARG A 255 1.50 -6.83 -9.59
C ARG A 255 1.87 -7.38 -8.21
N VAL A 256 1.13 -7.01 -7.18
CA VAL A 256 1.34 -7.53 -5.81
C VAL A 256 1.09 -9.04 -5.73
N ALA A 257 0.11 -9.56 -6.48
CA ALA A 257 -0.17 -11.00 -6.53
C ALA A 257 1.00 -11.83 -7.07
N GLN A 258 1.91 -11.23 -7.87
CA GLN A 258 3.11 -11.93 -8.36
C GLN A 258 4.11 -12.26 -7.25
N LEU A 259 3.98 -11.62 -6.07
CA LEU A 259 4.79 -11.95 -4.89
C LEU A 259 4.41 -13.29 -4.25
N LEU A 260 3.22 -13.82 -4.58
CA LEU A 260 2.82 -15.14 -4.09
C LEU A 260 3.77 -16.23 -4.62
N PRO A 261 4.04 -17.26 -3.81
CA PRO A 261 4.77 -18.42 -4.29
C PRO A 261 3.98 -19.09 -5.41
N GLU A 262 4.70 -19.62 -6.39
CA GLU A 262 4.08 -20.45 -7.42
C GLU A 262 3.46 -21.67 -6.75
N LYS A 263 2.19 -21.95 -7.06
CA LYS A 263 1.54 -23.17 -6.56
C LYS A 263 2.34 -24.35 -7.14
N SER A 264 2.97 -25.10 -6.27
CA SER A 264 3.58 -26.38 -6.67
C SER A 264 2.48 -27.24 -7.28
N SER A 265 2.62 -27.50 -8.58
CA SER A 265 1.74 -28.38 -9.34
C SER A 265 1.87 -29.82 -8.86
#